data_9d08f14ffd4415f168e66d3415013b4e
#
_entry.id   9d08f14ffd4415f168e66d3415013b4e
#
_cell.length_a   1.000
_cell.length_b   1.000
_cell.length_c   1.000
_cell.angle_alpha   90.00
_cell.angle_beta   90.00
_cell.angle_gamma   90.00
#
_symmetry.space_group_name_H-M   'P 1'
#
loop_
_entity.id
_entity.type
_entity.pdbx_description
1 polymer ?
#
loop_
_entity_poly.entity_id
_entity_poly.type
_entity_poly.pdbx_seq_one_letter_code
_entity_poly.pdbx_strand_id
1 'polypeptide(L)'
;MAQLNVWNVDWYLDEAQCPCDVHFLEYLTQEKIKNAAIFHFGTGGHHVVGMRTAEDGSGNLVLGITASQPEQDAYEKLIIEQPKIGRSYKVLFGDIYQLEARLLPDFDIVTLFHTGEFRTEKNDVYGALTDEEVVRLLVGKLKGPRLVAFYSGSYAFDVADKIAKKLVAEGLLEPAGDFKTLRIYRKRKP
;
A
#
# COMPACT_ATOMS: atom_id res chain seq x y z
N MET A 1 19.76 -23.05 0.33
CA MET A 1 19.14 -22.26 1.43
C MET A 1 17.96 -21.51 0.88
N ALA A 2 16.82 -21.51 1.59
CA ALA A 2 15.70 -20.66 1.24
C ALA A 2 16.14 -19.18 1.36
N GLN A 3 15.72 -18.35 0.42
CA GLN A 3 15.96 -16.91 0.43
C GLN A 3 14.63 -16.19 0.39
N LEU A 4 14.53 -15.08 1.12
CA LEU A 4 13.38 -14.19 1.03
C LEU A 4 13.22 -13.67 -0.39
N ASN A 5 11.97 -13.40 -0.78
CA ASN A 5 11.66 -12.80 -2.07
C ASN A 5 11.97 -11.29 -2.03
N VAL A 6 13.23 -10.96 -2.23
CA VAL A 6 13.74 -9.59 -2.28
C VAL A 6 14.09 -9.23 -3.72
N TRP A 7 13.77 -8.01 -4.09
CA TRP A 7 13.95 -7.49 -5.42
C TRP A 7 15.18 -6.57 -5.48
N ASN A 8 15.83 -6.54 -6.63
CA ASN A 8 16.91 -5.61 -6.94
C ASN A 8 16.52 -4.76 -8.15
N VAL A 9 15.33 -4.15 -8.05
CA VAL A 9 14.73 -3.32 -9.11
C VAL A 9 14.28 -2.02 -8.48
N ASP A 10 14.56 -0.91 -9.15
CA ASP A 10 14.03 0.40 -8.81
C ASP A 10 12.85 0.71 -9.77
N TRP A 11 11.65 0.90 -9.20
CA TRP A 11 10.47 1.30 -9.95
C TRP A 11 10.35 2.82 -9.95
N TYR A 12 10.49 3.41 -11.13
CA TYR A 12 10.38 4.86 -11.33
C TYR A 12 8.92 5.31 -11.39
N LEU A 13 8.70 6.58 -11.08
CA LEU A 13 7.39 7.19 -11.30
C LEU A 13 7.13 7.34 -12.80
N ASP A 14 6.12 6.64 -13.28
CA ASP A 14 5.60 6.78 -14.64
C ASP A 14 4.12 7.16 -14.57
N GLU A 15 3.84 8.46 -14.55
CA GLU A 15 2.48 8.97 -14.44
C GLU A 15 1.60 8.60 -15.64
N ALA A 16 2.18 8.24 -16.77
CA ALA A 16 1.44 7.85 -17.96
C ALA A 16 1.01 6.38 -17.92
N GLN A 17 1.89 5.49 -17.44
CA GLN A 17 1.63 4.05 -17.40
C GLN A 17 1.12 3.57 -16.05
N CYS A 18 1.59 4.15 -14.95
CA CYS A 18 1.22 3.76 -13.59
C CYS A 18 0.89 4.99 -12.71
N PRO A 19 -0.23 5.68 -12.94
CA PRO A 19 -0.60 6.90 -12.24
C PRO A 19 -1.20 6.67 -10.84
N CYS A 20 -1.17 5.45 -10.30
CA CYS A 20 -1.88 5.09 -9.06
C CYS A 20 -1.53 6.00 -7.88
N ASP A 21 -0.26 6.30 -7.69
CA ASP A 21 0.22 7.13 -6.58
C ASP A 21 -0.22 8.59 -6.72
N VAL A 22 -0.14 9.12 -7.94
CA VAL A 22 -0.60 10.48 -8.23
C VAL A 22 -2.11 10.59 -8.04
N HIS A 23 -2.88 9.63 -8.55
CA HIS A 23 -4.32 9.59 -8.36
C HIS A 23 -4.71 9.43 -6.88
N PHE A 24 -3.91 8.70 -6.11
CA PHE A 24 -4.16 8.59 -4.68
C PHE A 24 -3.93 9.92 -3.94
N LEU A 25 -2.87 10.65 -4.26
CA LEU A 25 -2.59 11.97 -3.70
C LEU A 25 -3.69 12.98 -4.06
N GLU A 26 -4.17 12.96 -5.30
CA GLU A 26 -5.31 13.77 -5.74
C GLU A 26 -6.58 13.40 -4.98
N TYR A 27 -6.84 12.09 -4.77
CA TYR A 27 -7.96 11.61 -3.97
C TYR A 27 -7.90 12.14 -2.54
N LEU A 28 -6.74 12.04 -1.87
CA LEU A 28 -6.56 12.59 -0.53
C LEU A 28 -6.88 14.09 -0.47
N THR A 29 -6.45 14.83 -1.48
CA THR A 29 -6.69 16.28 -1.59
C THR A 29 -8.15 16.59 -1.83
N GLN A 30 -8.79 15.93 -2.81
CA GLN A 30 -10.19 16.12 -3.16
C GLN A 30 -11.13 15.81 -2.00
N GLU A 31 -10.91 14.70 -1.31
CA GLU A 31 -11.70 14.26 -0.16
C GLU A 31 -11.30 14.96 1.15
N LYS A 32 -10.32 15.87 1.09
CA LYS A 32 -9.81 16.65 2.24
C LYS A 32 -9.41 15.77 3.41
N ILE A 33 -8.77 14.64 3.12
CA ILE A 33 -8.36 13.67 4.12
C ILE A 33 -7.16 14.22 4.90
N LYS A 34 -7.31 14.30 6.22
CA LYS A 34 -6.30 14.84 7.14
C LYS A 34 -6.15 13.96 8.38
N ASN A 35 -4.94 13.98 8.96
CA ASN A 35 -4.58 13.26 10.18
C ASN A 35 -4.86 11.75 10.08
N ALA A 36 -4.77 11.19 8.89
CA ALA A 36 -4.98 9.78 8.62
C ALA A 36 -3.67 8.98 8.73
N ALA A 37 -3.75 7.78 9.30
CA ALA A 37 -2.69 6.79 9.22
C ALA A 37 -2.90 5.93 7.97
N ILE A 38 -1.91 5.91 7.08
CA ILE A 38 -1.97 5.28 5.76
C ILE A 38 -0.93 4.15 5.69
N PHE A 39 -1.37 2.95 5.32
CA PHE A 39 -0.47 1.90 4.86
C PHE A 39 -0.38 1.95 3.34
N HIS A 40 0.84 1.93 2.80
CA HIS A 40 1.07 2.05 1.37
C HIS A 40 1.97 0.92 0.87
N PHE A 41 1.44 0.07 -0.02
CA PHE A 41 2.17 -1.01 -0.65
C PHE A 41 2.71 -0.58 -2.01
N GLY A 42 4.03 -0.72 -2.19
CA GLY A 42 4.74 -0.35 -3.41
C GLY A 42 5.16 1.12 -3.38
N THR A 43 6.30 1.41 -2.72
CA THR A 43 6.77 2.80 -2.55
C THR A 43 7.39 3.39 -3.81
N GLY A 44 7.89 2.52 -4.72
CA GLY A 44 8.80 2.92 -5.79
C GLY A 44 10.04 3.63 -5.26
N GLY A 45 11.08 3.76 -6.05
CA GLY A 45 12.25 4.56 -5.68
C GLY A 45 11.99 6.06 -5.65
N HIS A 46 10.84 6.47 -6.18
CA HIS A 46 10.40 7.88 -6.19
C HIS A 46 9.78 8.34 -4.87
N HIS A 47 9.29 7.45 -4.02
CA HIS A 47 8.68 7.74 -2.70
C HIS A 47 7.61 8.85 -2.71
N VAL A 48 6.94 9.09 -3.85
CA VAL A 48 6.10 10.28 -4.08
C VAL A 48 4.95 10.40 -3.10
N VAL A 49 4.32 9.28 -2.72
CA VAL A 49 3.20 9.30 -1.76
C VAL A 49 3.68 9.79 -0.40
N GLY A 50 4.77 9.21 0.12
CA GLY A 50 5.33 9.61 1.41
C GLY A 50 5.85 11.04 1.43
N MET A 51 6.58 11.45 0.39
CA MET A 51 7.13 12.79 0.27
C MET A 51 6.05 13.87 0.23
N ARG A 52 5.12 13.78 -0.73
CA ARG A 52 4.07 14.79 -0.90
C ARG A 52 3.14 14.87 0.31
N THR A 53 2.79 13.71 0.90
CA THR A 53 1.98 13.68 2.13
C THR A 53 2.70 14.32 3.32
N ALA A 54 4.03 14.20 3.41
CA ALA A 54 4.81 14.85 4.47
C ALA A 54 4.89 16.37 4.32
N GLU A 55 4.71 16.89 3.10
CA GLU A 55 4.88 18.32 2.76
C GLU A 55 3.56 19.07 2.63
N ASP A 56 2.42 18.41 2.43
CA ASP A 56 1.13 19.02 2.12
C ASP A 56 0.42 19.68 3.31
N GLY A 57 0.95 19.51 4.52
CA GLY A 57 0.36 20.05 5.74
C GLY A 57 -0.93 19.35 6.19
N SER A 58 -1.27 18.21 5.61
CA SER A 58 -2.46 17.42 5.97
C SER A 58 -2.37 16.77 7.35
N GLY A 59 -1.15 16.56 7.85
CA GLY A 59 -0.90 15.78 9.06
C GLY A 59 -1.07 14.27 8.87
N ASN A 60 -1.22 13.80 7.66
CA ASN A 60 -1.29 12.37 7.36
C ASN A 60 0.06 11.70 7.64
N LEU A 61 0.01 10.45 8.10
CA LEU A 61 1.18 9.61 8.36
C LEU A 61 1.18 8.43 7.39
N VAL A 62 2.32 8.14 6.80
CA VAL A 62 2.45 7.03 5.83
C VAL A 62 3.46 5.99 6.34
N LEU A 63 3.03 4.74 6.41
CA LEU A 63 3.89 3.58 6.52
C LEU A 63 3.92 2.86 5.16
N GLY A 64 5.01 3.04 4.42
CA GLY A 64 5.28 2.28 3.20
C GLY A 64 5.89 0.92 3.50
N ILE A 65 5.81 0.00 2.55
CA ILE A 65 6.55 -1.26 2.57
C ILE A 65 7.14 -1.54 1.20
N THR A 66 8.39 -1.96 1.19
CA THR A 66 9.07 -2.44 -0.02
C THR A 66 9.97 -3.63 0.32
N ALA A 67 10.09 -4.57 -0.62
CA ALA A 67 11.10 -5.62 -0.60
C ALA A 67 12.22 -5.35 -1.63
N SER A 68 12.31 -4.14 -2.16
CA SER A 68 13.36 -3.72 -3.10
C SER A 68 14.48 -2.99 -2.37
N GLN A 69 15.71 -3.52 -2.49
CA GLN A 69 16.89 -2.87 -1.89
C GLN A 69 17.17 -1.48 -2.48
N PRO A 70 17.11 -1.26 -3.81
CA PRO A 70 17.27 0.09 -4.38
C PRO A 70 16.25 1.11 -3.85
N GLU A 71 14.99 0.72 -3.65
CA GLU A 71 13.98 1.61 -3.07
C GLU A 71 14.26 1.92 -1.59
N GLN A 72 14.73 0.94 -0.83
CA GLN A 72 15.16 1.16 0.55
C GLN A 72 16.34 2.13 0.62
N ASP A 73 17.33 1.97 -0.25
CA ASP A 73 18.49 2.86 -0.33
C ASP A 73 18.07 4.31 -0.71
N ALA A 74 17.12 4.44 -1.63
CA ALA A 74 16.52 5.73 -2.00
C ALA A 74 15.79 6.38 -0.81
N TYR A 75 15.04 5.60 -0.03
CA TYR A 75 14.39 6.08 1.19
C TYR A 75 15.41 6.56 2.23
N GLU A 76 16.46 5.80 2.49
CA GLU A 76 17.50 6.19 3.44
C GLU A 76 18.17 7.51 3.05
N LYS A 77 18.52 7.65 1.77
CA LYS A 77 19.05 8.90 1.22
C LYS A 77 18.07 10.04 1.42
N LEU A 78 16.79 9.84 1.09
CA LEU A 78 15.74 10.85 1.23
C LEU A 78 15.65 11.37 2.67
N ILE A 79 15.60 10.49 3.68
CA ILE A 79 15.45 10.93 5.08
C ILE A 79 16.74 11.52 5.68
N ILE A 80 17.91 11.19 5.13
CA ILE A 80 19.18 11.84 5.48
C ILE A 80 19.21 13.27 4.94
N GLU A 81 18.82 13.45 3.67
CA GLU A 81 18.79 14.78 3.01
C GLU A 81 17.64 15.65 3.54
N GLN A 82 16.49 15.04 3.88
CA GLN A 82 15.28 15.72 4.31
C GLN A 82 14.69 15.09 5.59
N PRO A 83 15.32 15.28 6.77
CA PRO A 83 14.93 14.59 8.01
C PRO A 83 13.49 14.87 8.46
N LYS A 84 12.89 15.96 8.01
CA LYS A 84 11.48 16.30 8.32
C LYS A 84 10.51 15.28 7.73
N ILE A 85 10.80 14.74 6.55
CA ILE A 85 9.97 13.72 5.89
C ILE A 85 9.90 12.47 6.76
N GLY A 86 11.02 12.05 7.34
CA GLY A 86 11.08 10.90 8.24
C GLY A 86 10.24 11.00 9.52
N ARG A 87 9.58 12.14 9.81
CA ARG A 87 8.66 12.27 10.96
C ARG A 87 7.27 11.72 10.65
N SER A 88 6.83 11.84 9.40
CA SER A 88 5.49 11.43 8.95
C SER A 88 5.49 10.30 7.93
N TYR A 89 6.64 9.98 7.35
CA TYR A 89 6.82 8.89 6.40
C TYR A 89 7.87 7.88 6.88
N LYS A 90 7.50 6.62 6.94
CA LYS A 90 8.38 5.50 7.24
C LYS A 90 8.25 4.43 6.18
N VAL A 91 9.35 3.75 5.88
CA VAL A 91 9.36 2.56 5.02
C VAL A 91 9.82 1.36 5.84
N LEU A 92 9.04 0.30 5.78
CA LEU A 92 9.40 -1.01 6.26
C LEU A 92 10.08 -1.76 5.11
N PHE A 93 11.35 -2.12 5.28
CA PHE A 93 12.02 -3.02 4.35
C PHE A 93 11.67 -4.47 4.68
N GLY A 94 10.89 -5.10 3.81
CA GLY A 94 10.44 -6.48 4.03
C GLY A 94 9.42 -6.95 3.00
N ASP A 95 9.23 -8.27 2.97
CA ASP A 95 8.24 -8.92 2.13
C ASP A 95 6.84 -8.73 2.74
N ILE A 96 5.92 -8.13 1.98
CA ILE A 96 4.53 -7.92 2.41
C ILE A 96 3.83 -9.24 2.75
N TYR A 97 4.25 -10.35 2.13
CA TYR A 97 3.70 -11.67 2.39
C TYR A 97 4.21 -12.30 3.70
N GLN A 98 5.06 -11.60 4.45
CA GLN A 98 5.52 -11.98 5.80
C GLN A 98 4.99 -11.06 6.91
N LEU A 99 4.00 -10.23 6.63
CA LEU A 99 3.43 -9.36 7.63
C LEU A 99 2.75 -10.14 8.76
N GLU A 100 2.96 -9.66 9.99
CA GLU A 100 2.28 -10.12 11.20
C GLU A 100 1.40 -8.99 11.75
N ALA A 101 0.10 -9.23 11.86
CA ALA A 101 -0.87 -8.20 12.24
C ALA A 101 -0.58 -7.53 13.60
N ARG A 102 0.01 -8.28 14.56
CA ARG A 102 0.33 -7.76 15.89
C ARG A 102 1.50 -6.77 15.89
N LEU A 103 2.31 -6.77 14.84
CA LEU A 103 3.43 -5.85 14.67
C LEU A 103 3.03 -4.56 13.95
N LEU A 104 1.82 -4.49 13.39
CA LEU A 104 1.34 -3.32 12.66
C LEU A 104 0.41 -2.47 13.55
N PRO A 105 0.49 -1.14 13.43
CA PRO A 105 -0.53 -0.25 13.98
C PRO A 105 -1.86 -0.45 13.25
N ASP A 106 -2.90 0.21 13.73
CA ASP A 106 -4.13 0.34 12.95
C ASP A 106 -4.01 1.51 11.96
N PHE A 107 -4.74 1.41 10.84
CA PHE A 107 -4.72 2.38 9.76
C PHE A 107 -6.11 2.97 9.49
N ASP A 108 -6.13 4.13 8.89
CA ASP A 108 -7.34 4.76 8.35
C ASP A 108 -7.54 4.40 6.89
N ILE A 109 -6.45 4.26 6.14
CA ILE A 109 -6.43 3.93 4.71
C ILE A 109 -5.34 2.89 4.46
N VAL A 110 -5.66 1.94 3.59
CA VAL A 110 -4.72 0.95 3.05
C VAL A 110 -4.73 1.04 1.52
N THR A 111 -3.57 1.20 0.90
CA THR A 111 -3.43 1.11 -0.54
C THR A 111 -2.72 -0.17 -0.93
N LEU A 112 -3.33 -0.91 -1.85
CA LEU A 112 -2.88 -2.23 -2.31
C LEU A 112 -2.85 -2.25 -3.85
N PHE A 113 -2.11 -1.30 -4.44
CA PHE A 113 -2.15 -1.03 -5.88
C PHE A 113 -1.59 -2.17 -6.73
N HIS A 114 -0.63 -2.92 -6.20
CA HIS A 114 0.09 -3.97 -6.91
C HIS A 114 -0.18 -5.38 -6.33
N THR A 115 -1.36 -5.58 -5.77
CA THR A 115 -1.78 -6.91 -5.27
C THR A 115 -1.76 -7.93 -6.41
N GLY A 116 -1.10 -9.07 -6.17
CA GLY A 116 -0.97 -10.17 -7.14
C GLY A 116 0.27 -10.07 -8.05
N GLU A 117 1.03 -8.96 -8.04
CA GLU A 117 2.18 -8.80 -8.94
C GLU A 117 3.48 -9.38 -8.40
N PHE A 118 3.65 -9.44 -7.09
CA PHE A 118 4.97 -9.70 -6.47
C PHE A 118 5.10 -11.06 -5.80
N ARG A 119 4.01 -11.80 -5.62
CA ARG A 119 4.08 -13.15 -5.08
C ARG A 119 4.67 -14.12 -6.11
N THR A 120 5.63 -14.90 -5.69
CA THR A 120 6.31 -15.92 -6.51
C THR A 120 6.39 -17.26 -5.77
N GLU A 121 6.81 -18.32 -6.43
CA GLU A 121 7.07 -19.63 -5.81
C GLU A 121 8.10 -19.56 -4.66
N LYS A 122 8.98 -18.56 -4.65
CA LYS A 122 9.92 -18.35 -3.54
C LYS A 122 9.20 -18.12 -2.21
N ASN A 123 8.04 -17.47 -2.24
CA ASN A 123 7.23 -17.19 -1.06
C ASN A 123 6.70 -18.48 -0.42
N ASP A 124 6.42 -19.54 -1.20
CA ASP A 124 5.92 -20.82 -0.69
C ASP A 124 6.95 -21.54 0.16
N VAL A 125 8.25 -21.37 -0.13
CA VAL A 125 9.35 -22.06 0.56
C VAL A 125 9.42 -21.71 2.05
N TYR A 126 8.96 -20.52 2.44
CA TYR A 126 8.97 -20.06 3.83
C TYR A 126 7.56 -19.84 4.40
N GLY A 127 6.52 -20.40 3.74
CA GLY A 127 5.16 -20.35 4.25
C GLY A 127 4.57 -18.95 4.32
N ALA A 128 4.90 -18.10 3.34
CA ALA A 128 4.39 -16.74 3.27
C ALA A 128 2.88 -16.70 3.00
N LEU A 129 2.25 -15.61 3.38
CA LEU A 129 0.84 -15.34 3.13
C LEU A 129 0.53 -15.35 1.62
N THR A 130 -0.70 -15.66 1.28
CA THR A 130 -1.26 -15.44 -0.06
C THR A 130 -1.70 -13.99 -0.22
N ASP A 131 -1.96 -13.54 -1.47
CA ASP A 131 -2.52 -12.21 -1.73
C ASP A 131 -3.81 -11.96 -0.95
N GLU A 132 -4.71 -12.96 -0.91
CA GLU A 132 -5.95 -12.84 -0.16
C GLU A 132 -5.70 -12.69 1.35
N GLU A 133 -4.79 -13.45 1.93
CA GLU A 133 -4.45 -13.35 3.35
C GLU A 133 -3.82 -11.99 3.70
N VAL A 134 -2.96 -11.44 2.83
CA VAL A 134 -2.43 -10.08 2.98
C VAL A 134 -3.54 -9.04 2.98
N VAL A 135 -4.45 -9.10 1.98
CA VAL A 135 -5.59 -8.18 1.91
C VAL A 135 -6.46 -8.28 3.16
N ARG A 136 -6.79 -9.50 3.61
CA ARG A 136 -7.59 -9.73 4.83
C ARG A 136 -6.91 -9.20 6.08
N LEU A 137 -5.62 -9.43 6.22
CA LEU A 137 -4.82 -8.93 7.34
C LEU A 137 -4.90 -7.40 7.40
N LEU A 138 -4.65 -6.72 6.28
CA LEU A 138 -4.62 -5.26 6.22
C LEU A 138 -6.01 -4.63 6.33
N VAL A 139 -7.06 -5.25 5.76
CA VAL A 139 -8.46 -4.88 6.03
C VAL A 139 -8.79 -5.05 7.52
N GLY A 140 -8.26 -6.10 8.15
CA GLY A 140 -8.36 -6.30 9.60
C GLY A 140 -7.80 -5.13 10.41
N LYS A 141 -6.72 -4.50 9.92
CA LYS A 141 -6.05 -3.37 10.57
C LYS A 141 -6.73 -2.02 10.33
N LEU A 142 -7.78 -1.94 9.50
CA LEU A 142 -8.54 -0.71 9.31
C LEU A 142 -9.41 -0.40 10.54
N LYS A 143 -9.30 0.83 11.08
CA LYS A 143 -10.11 1.33 12.19
C LYS A 143 -11.49 1.80 11.72
N GLY A 144 -12.55 1.05 12.08
CA GLY A 144 -13.92 1.42 11.74
C GLY A 144 -14.18 1.39 10.22
N PRO A 145 -15.13 2.16 9.70
CA PRO A 145 -15.46 2.19 8.27
C PRO A 145 -14.42 3.01 7.50
N ARG A 146 -13.21 2.48 7.36
CA ARG A 146 -12.08 3.10 6.66
C ARG A 146 -11.84 2.43 5.32
N LEU A 147 -10.94 2.98 4.53
CA LEU A 147 -10.84 2.72 3.10
C LEU A 147 -9.70 1.76 2.75
N VAL A 148 -9.96 0.89 1.80
CA VAL A 148 -8.92 0.19 1.04
C VAL A 148 -9.05 0.56 -0.44
N ALA A 149 -7.92 0.85 -1.08
CA ALA A 149 -7.86 1.23 -2.49
C ALA A 149 -6.99 0.24 -3.28
N PHE A 150 -7.51 -0.18 -4.44
CA PHE A 150 -6.81 -0.99 -5.43
C PHE A 150 -6.63 -0.20 -6.72
N TYR A 151 -5.60 -0.53 -7.50
CA TYR A 151 -5.31 0.11 -8.78
C TYR A 151 -5.82 -0.75 -9.94
N SER A 152 -6.77 -0.22 -10.72
CA SER A 152 -7.38 -0.96 -11.84
C SER A 152 -6.51 -1.09 -13.08
N GLY A 153 -5.39 -0.38 -13.15
CA GLY A 153 -4.38 -0.51 -14.20
C GLY A 153 -3.25 -1.48 -13.86
N SER A 154 -3.27 -2.12 -12.69
CA SER A 154 -2.30 -3.15 -12.31
C SER A 154 -2.34 -4.34 -13.27
N TYR A 155 -1.19 -4.92 -13.59
CA TYR A 155 -1.09 -6.12 -14.43
C TYR A 155 -1.86 -7.32 -13.86
N ALA A 156 -1.98 -7.38 -12.53
CA ALA A 156 -2.69 -8.44 -11.81
C ALA A 156 -4.00 -7.94 -11.20
N PHE A 157 -4.62 -6.91 -11.76
CA PHE A 157 -5.85 -6.34 -11.20
C PHE A 157 -6.98 -7.36 -11.05
N ASP A 158 -7.05 -8.36 -11.92
CA ASP A 158 -8.03 -9.43 -11.82
C ASP A 158 -7.93 -10.24 -10.51
N VAL A 159 -6.73 -10.38 -9.95
CA VAL A 159 -6.49 -11.00 -8.64
C VAL A 159 -7.07 -10.11 -7.54
N ALA A 160 -6.71 -8.83 -7.54
CA ALA A 160 -7.22 -7.86 -6.57
C ALA A 160 -8.75 -7.72 -6.61
N ASP A 161 -9.33 -7.65 -7.81
CA ASP A 161 -10.77 -7.54 -8.03
C ASP A 161 -11.54 -8.79 -7.53
N LYS A 162 -11.02 -9.99 -7.79
CA LYS A 162 -11.59 -11.24 -7.25
C LYS A 162 -11.59 -11.26 -5.73
N ILE A 163 -10.47 -10.86 -5.12
CA ILE A 163 -10.37 -10.79 -3.66
C ILE A 163 -11.36 -9.75 -3.11
N ALA A 164 -11.40 -8.55 -3.67
CA ALA A 164 -12.32 -7.49 -3.24
C ALA A 164 -13.79 -7.94 -3.34
N LYS A 165 -14.20 -8.54 -4.47
CA LYS A 165 -15.56 -9.09 -4.67
C LYS A 165 -15.90 -10.17 -3.64
N LYS A 166 -14.96 -11.05 -3.32
CA LYS A 166 -15.14 -12.07 -2.29
C LYS A 166 -15.36 -11.44 -0.92
N LEU A 167 -14.55 -10.44 -0.54
CA LEU A 167 -14.70 -9.74 0.74
C LEU A 167 -16.02 -8.94 0.81
N VAL A 168 -16.50 -8.42 -0.32
CA VAL A 168 -17.84 -7.79 -0.41
C VAL A 168 -18.94 -8.83 -0.19
N ALA A 169 -18.85 -9.98 -0.85
CA ALA A 169 -19.82 -11.06 -0.68
C ALA A 169 -19.87 -11.60 0.76
N GLU A 170 -18.76 -11.62 1.46
CA GLU A 170 -18.65 -11.99 2.87
C GLU A 170 -19.09 -10.87 3.83
N GLY A 171 -19.42 -9.69 3.32
CA GLY A 171 -19.87 -8.56 4.14
C GLY A 171 -18.75 -7.83 4.90
N LEU A 172 -17.48 -8.07 4.57
CA LEU A 172 -16.33 -7.40 5.19
C LEU A 172 -16.03 -6.03 4.55
N LEU A 173 -16.30 -5.91 3.26
CA LEU A 173 -16.14 -4.68 2.49
C LEU A 173 -17.45 -4.26 1.85
N GLU A 174 -17.56 -2.99 1.50
CA GLU A 174 -18.58 -2.45 0.61
C GLU A 174 -17.93 -1.51 -0.41
N PRO A 175 -18.39 -1.47 -1.68
CA PRO A 175 -17.90 -0.50 -2.64
C PRO A 175 -18.13 0.92 -2.12
N ALA A 176 -17.12 1.78 -2.22
CA ALA A 176 -17.17 3.18 -1.83
C ALA A 176 -17.04 4.14 -3.03
N GLY A 177 -16.95 3.58 -4.23
CA GLY A 177 -16.85 4.30 -5.50
C GLY A 177 -15.47 4.14 -6.15
N ASP A 178 -15.32 4.82 -7.27
CA ASP A 178 -14.10 4.84 -8.04
C ASP A 178 -13.56 6.27 -8.10
N PHE A 179 -12.25 6.41 -8.09
CA PHE A 179 -11.59 7.67 -8.34
C PHE A 179 -10.50 7.48 -9.40
N LYS A 180 -10.75 7.95 -10.60
CA LYS A 180 -9.86 7.72 -11.75
C LYS A 180 -9.55 6.22 -11.92
N THR A 181 -8.31 5.81 -11.72
CA THR A 181 -7.90 4.40 -11.81
C THR A 181 -8.01 3.64 -10.49
N LEU A 182 -8.45 4.29 -9.43
CA LEU A 182 -8.57 3.64 -8.12
C LEU A 182 -9.97 3.05 -7.94
N ARG A 183 -10.02 1.82 -7.42
CA ARG A 183 -11.24 1.15 -6.94
C ARG A 183 -11.23 1.19 -5.43
N ILE A 184 -12.20 1.89 -4.84
CA ILE A 184 -12.22 2.20 -3.42
C ILE A 184 -13.33 1.41 -2.74
N TYR A 185 -12.97 0.76 -1.66
CA TYR A 185 -13.88 0.02 -0.81
C TYR A 185 -13.80 0.54 0.62
N ARG A 186 -14.89 0.40 1.34
CA ARG A 186 -14.97 0.72 2.76
C ARG A 186 -15.10 -0.56 3.58
N LYS A 187 -14.37 -0.66 4.67
CA LYS A 187 -14.56 -1.72 5.66
C LYS A 187 -15.92 -1.55 6.32
N ARG A 188 -16.74 -2.59 6.31
CA ARG A 188 -18.00 -2.59 7.06
C ARG A 188 -17.75 -2.64 8.57
N LYS A 189 -18.63 -2.01 9.31
CA LYS A 189 -18.66 -2.19 10.76
C LYS A 189 -19.10 -3.62 11.06
N PRO A 190 -18.49 -4.30 12.06
CA PRO A 190 -18.98 -5.58 12.54
C PRO A 190 -20.41 -5.45 13.09
#